data_4fd44b6388a989038e158f29b9c7aa4f
#
_entry.id   4fd44b6388a989038e158f29b9c7aa4f
#
_cell.length_a   1.000
_cell.length_b   1.000
_cell.length_c   1.000
_cell.angle_alpha   90.00
_cell.angle_beta   90.00
_cell.angle_gamma   90.00
#
_symmetry.space_group_name_H-M   'P 1'
#
loop_
_entity.id
_entity.type
_entity.pdbx_description
1 polymer ?
#
loop_
_entity_poly.entity_id
_entity_poly.type
_entity_poly.pdbx_seq_one_letter_code
_entity_poly.pdbx_strand_id
1 'polypeptide(L)'
;NSRLRLTQNVNYQATSITYQRLFPAAGNLFTVEFDHAAYGGSGADGIAMVLSDATVTPQPGASGGPLGYGFKPAGSDKPGPGFAGGWLGVGIDEYGNFAAEGGSYNKTRVQNSVAIRGSGSGTNGYRYLFGTSTLSPTIDNGSSYPNPPHHYRLTVDSRLSGQAQVLIERDTGAGYVTLIPQFNAIGQTGQAQIPDNLYLSFT
;
A
#
# COMPACT_ATOMS: atom_id res chain seq x y z
N ASN A 1 -24.47 -4.22 5.34
CA ASN A 1 -23.10 -3.96 5.73
C ASN A 1 -22.63 -2.65 5.09
N SER A 2 -22.19 -1.70 5.94
CA SER A 2 -21.62 -0.44 5.46
C SER A 2 -20.21 -0.71 4.89
N ARG A 3 -19.95 -0.17 3.69
CA ARG A 3 -18.65 -0.27 3.01
C ARG A 3 -18.16 1.12 2.65
N LEU A 4 -16.87 1.34 2.75
CA LEU A 4 -16.25 2.55 2.23
C LEU A 4 -16.02 2.37 0.73
N ARG A 5 -16.56 3.27 -0.08
CA ARG A 5 -16.25 3.36 -1.49
C ARG A 5 -15.18 4.42 -1.69
N LEU A 6 -14.00 4.02 -2.12
CA LEU A 6 -12.90 4.95 -2.41
C LEU A 6 -13.08 5.61 -3.78
N THR A 7 -13.44 4.84 -4.82
CA THR A 7 -13.60 5.36 -6.18
C THR A 7 -14.93 4.92 -6.81
N GLN A 8 -15.37 5.64 -7.83
CA GLN A 8 -16.46 5.24 -8.71
C GLN A 8 -15.89 4.70 -10.02
N ASN A 9 -16.72 4.07 -10.85
CA ASN A 9 -16.33 3.65 -12.21
C ASN A 9 -16.30 4.85 -13.16
N VAL A 10 -15.43 5.82 -12.90
CA VAL A 10 -15.11 6.97 -13.77
C VAL A 10 -13.64 7.29 -13.68
N ASN A 11 -13.07 7.87 -14.74
CA ASN A 11 -11.65 8.17 -14.83
C ASN A 11 -11.22 9.32 -13.91
N TYR A 12 -9.92 9.42 -13.66
CA TYR A 12 -9.24 10.54 -12.99
C TYR A 12 -9.67 10.78 -11.54
N GLN A 13 -9.91 9.73 -10.77
CA GLN A 13 -10.18 9.81 -9.34
C GLN A 13 -8.89 9.64 -8.53
N ALA A 14 -8.76 10.46 -7.50
CA ALA A 14 -7.77 10.31 -6.44
C ALA A 14 -8.45 10.65 -5.12
N THR A 15 -8.44 9.72 -4.19
CA THR A 15 -9.08 9.86 -2.89
C THR A 15 -8.12 9.41 -1.79
N SER A 16 -8.35 9.88 -0.59
CA SER A 16 -7.62 9.42 0.58
C SER A 16 -8.51 9.47 1.81
N ILE A 17 -8.38 8.49 2.68
CA ILE A 17 -9.01 8.47 3.98
C ILE A 17 -8.00 8.01 5.03
N THR A 18 -7.97 8.70 6.17
CA THR A 18 -7.10 8.36 7.30
C THR A 18 -7.95 8.02 8.52
N TYR A 19 -7.64 6.89 9.15
CA TYR A 19 -8.21 6.52 10.43
C TYR A 19 -7.65 7.43 11.53
N GLN A 20 -8.55 8.15 12.20
CA GLN A 20 -8.18 9.25 13.12
C GLN A 20 -7.68 8.81 14.50
N ARG A 21 -7.30 7.56 14.65
CA ARG A 21 -6.68 7.06 15.89
C ARG A 21 -5.25 6.67 15.65
N LEU A 22 -4.39 7.08 16.57
CA LEU A 22 -3.02 6.62 16.64
C LEU A 22 -2.99 5.18 17.16
N PHE A 23 -2.03 4.41 16.68
CA PHE A 23 -1.72 3.14 17.30
C PHE A 23 -0.21 3.02 17.54
N PRO A 24 0.20 2.48 18.72
CA PRO A 24 1.61 2.31 19.04
C PRO A 24 2.22 1.27 18.12
N ALA A 25 3.38 1.61 17.55
CA ALA A 25 4.02 0.77 16.55
C ALA A 25 5.40 0.28 16.99
N ALA A 26 6.30 1.17 17.43
CA ALA A 26 7.61 0.74 17.92
C ALA A 26 7.47 -0.14 19.17
N GLY A 27 8.17 -1.28 19.19
CA GLY A 27 8.14 -2.24 20.29
C GLY A 27 6.85 -3.09 20.38
N ASN A 28 6.00 -3.04 19.37
CA ASN A 28 4.71 -3.73 19.37
C ASN A 28 4.55 -4.71 18.19
N LEU A 29 3.59 -5.60 18.33
CA LEU A 29 3.01 -6.39 17.25
C LEU A 29 1.60 -5.87 16.98
N PHE A 30 1.30 -5.57 15.73
CA PHE A 30 -0.04 -5.21 15.30
C PHE A 30 -0.40 -5.83 13.96
N THR A 31 -1.68 -5.92 13.72
CA THR A 31 -2.25 -6.46 12.49
C THR A 31 -3.28 -5.48 11.93
N VAL A 32 -3.25 -5.27 10.63
CA VAL A 32 -4.29 -4.56 9.89
C VAL A 32 -4.99 -5.55 8.97
N GLU A 33 -6.30 -5.69 9.13
CA GLU A 33 -7.13 -6.56 8.31
C GLU A 33 -8.25 -5.76 7.65
N PHE A 34 -8.52 -6.03 6.39
CA PHE A 34 -9.58 -5.37 5.64
C PHE A 34 -10.03 -6.18 4.43
N ASP A 35 -11.29 -6.02 4.07
CA ASP A 35 -11.85 -6.52 2.82
C ASP A 35 -11.63 -5.52 1.69
N HIS A 36 -11.17 -6.01 0.55
CA HIS A 36 -11.00 -5.23 -0.67
C HIS A 36 -11.81 -5.85 -1.80
N ALA A 37 -12.43 -4.97 -2.60
CA ALA A 37 -13.14 -5.36 -3.79
C ALA A 37 -12.90 -4.34 -4.91
N ALA A 38 -12.32 -4.79 -6.01
CA ALA A 38 -12.18 -4.04 -7.24
C ALA A 38 -13.06 -4.67 -8.31
N TYR A 39 -13.92 -3.87 -8.94
CA TYR A 39 -14.85 -4.35 -9.97
C TYR A 39 -15.46 -3.19 -10.76
N GLY A 40 -15.92 -3.50 -11.96
CA GLY A 40 -16.72 -2.59 -12.79
C GLY A 40 -15.95 -1.45 -13.43
N GLY A 41 -14.64 -1.54 -13.56
CA GLY A 41 -13.79 -0.54 -14.18
C GLY A 41 -13.03 -1.07 -15.39
N SER A 42 -11.95 -0.36 -15.75
CA SER A 42 -11.00 -0.76 -16.79
C SER A 42 -9.74 -1.46 -16.24
N GLY A 43 -9.70 -1.75 -14.92
CA GLY A 43 -8.56 -2.40 -14.27
C GLY A 43 -7.38 -1.44 -14.00
N ALA A 44 -7.67 -0.23 -13.50
CA ALA A 44 -6.65 0.77 -13.15
C ALA A 44 -7.17 1.77 -12.09
N ASP A 45 -6.29 2.38 -11.26
CA ASP A 45 -4.90 1.93 -11.08
C ASP A 45 -4.81 0.87 -9.98
N GLY A 46 -5.53 1.06 -8.86
CA GLY A 46 -5.54 0.26 -7.64
C GLY A 46 -5.69 1.14 -6.39
N ILE A 47 -5.36 0.60 -5.24
CA ILE A 47 -5.33 1.33 -3.96
C ILE A 47 -4.01 1.07 -3.23
N ALA A 48 -3.62 1.97 -2.33
CA ALA A 48 -2.57 1.71 -1.35
C ALA A 48 -3.10 1.79 0.08
N MET A 49 -2.76 0.80 0.90
CA MET A 49 -2.81 0.89 2.35
C MET A 49 -1.50 1.51 2.83
N VAL A 50 -1.59 2.55 3.65
CA VAL A 50 -0.46 3.37 4.07
C VAL A 50 -0.33 3.37 5.59
N LEU A 51 0.87 3.09 6.06
CA LEU A 51 1.31 3.35 7.43
C LEU A 51 2.20 4.59 7.41
N SER A 52 1.85 5.62 8.16
CA SER A 52 2.59 6.88 8.18
C SER A 52 2.90 7.34 9.60
N ASP A 53 4.02 8.05 9.77
CA ASP A 53 4.46 8.64 11.03
C ASP A 53 3.39 9.59 11.58
N ALA A 54 2.93 9.33 12.79
CA ALA A 54 1.88 10.10 13.44
C ALA A 54 2.30 11.52 13.86
N THR A 55 3.58 11.85 13.79
CA THR A 55 4.07 13.22 14.01
C THR A 55 3.90 14.11 12.78
N VAL A 56 3.56 13.52 11.63
CA VAL A 56 3.36 14.23 10.36
C VAL A 56 1.87 14.15 9.97
N THR A 57 1.26 15.30 9.66
CA THR A 57 -0.12 15.31 9.17
C THR A 57 -0.21 14.55 7.85
N PRO A 58 -1.04 13.49 7.77
CA PRO A 58 -1.18 12.69 6.55
C PRO A 58 -1.67 13.54 5.38
N GLN A 59 -0.95 13.44 4.25
CA GLN A 59 -1.33 14.03 2.97
C GLN A 59 -1.05 13.01 1.89
N PRO A 60 -2.01 12.73 0.99
CA PRO A 60 -1.81 11.76 -0.08
C PRO A 60 -0.68 12.17 -1.01
N GLY A 61 0.00 11.18 -1.53
CA GLY A 61 1.04 11.32 -2.54
C GLY A 61 0.49 11.46 -3.96
N ALA A 62 1.36 11.25 -4.96
CA ALA A 62 1.00 11.40 -6.36
C ALA A 62 -0.03 10.35 -6.80
N SER A 63 -1.00 10.79 -7.61
CA SER A 63 -2.06 9.93 -8.19
C SER A 63 -1.57 9.06 -9.35
N GLY A 64 -2.39 8.13 -9.80
CA GLY A 64 -2.07 7.17 -10.84
C GLY A 64 -1.21 6.04 -10.31
N GLY A 65 -0.22 5.56 -11.05
CA GLY A 65 0.61 4.41 -10.67
C GLY A 65 1.25 4.47 -9.27
N PRO A 66 1.64 5.63 -8.72
CA PRO A 66 2.07 5.73 -7.33
C PRO A 66 0.99 5.42 -6.28
N LEU A 67 -0.27 5.27 -6.66
CA LEU A 67 -1.43 4.95 -5.80
C LEU A 67 -1.57 5.88 -4.59
N GLY A 68 -1.24 7.18 -4.72
CA GLY A 68 -1.29 8.12 -3.61
C GLY A 68 -0.23 7.89 -2.52
N TYR A 69 0.66 6.89 -2.66
CA TYR A 69 1.76 6.66 -1.73
C TYR A 69 3.10 7.19 -2.24
N GLY A 70 3.48 6.86 -3.45
CA GLY A 70 4.74 7.29 -4.06
C GLY A 70 4.67 8.72 -4.59
N PHE A 71 5.79 9.20 -5.14
CA PHE A 71 5.90 10.52 -5.78
C PHE A 71 5.93 10.41 -7.32
N LYS A 72 5.64 11.52 -8.00
CA LYS A 72 5.93 11.71 -9.41
C LYS A 72 6.94 12.85 -9.60
N PRO A 73 8.05 12.63 -10.32
CA PRO A 73 9.07 13.64 -10.53
C PRO A 73 8.57 14.80 -11.38
N ALA A 74 9.26 15.93 -11.31
CA ALA A 74 9.02 17.06 -12.21
C ALA A 74 9.16 16.60 -13.69
N GLY A 75 8.25 17.06 -14.54
CA GLY A 75 8.20 16.67 -15.95
C GLY A 75 7.32 15.46 -16.27
N SER A 76 6.85 14.73 -15.26
CA SER A 76 5.81 13.71 -15.46
C SER A 76 4.42 14.35 -15.60
N ASP A 77 3.43 13.55 -16.03
CA ASP A 77 2.04 13.96 -15.92
C ASP A 77 1.66 14.08 -14.42
N LYS A 78 1.12 15.21 -14.01
CA LYS A 78 0.72 15.50 -12.62
C LYS A 78 1.84 15.21 -11.59
N PRO A 79 2.97 15.93 -11.65
CA PRO A 79 4.06 15.77 -10.69
C PRO A 79 3.59 16.10 -9.27
N GLY A 80 4.15 15.42 -8.28
CA GLY A 80 3.78 15.64 -6.89
C GLY A 80 4.64 14.84 -5.93
N PRO A 81 4.66 15.23 -4.64
CA PRO A 81 5.38 14.49 -3.60
C PRO A 81 4.74 13.12 -3.35
N GLY A 82 5.44 12.27 -2.61
CA GLY A 82 4.85 11.08 -2.03
C GLY A 82 4.09 11.39 -0.74
N PHE A 83 3.47 10.37 -0.15
CA PHE A 83 2.63 10.47 1.04
C PHE A 83 3.40 11.07 2.22
N ALA A 84 2.87 12.15 2.81
CA ALA A 84 3.54 12.83 3.92
C ALA A 84 3.71 11.91 5.13
N GLY A 85 4.95 11.76 5.61
CA GLY A 85 5.28 10.86 6.71
C GLY A 85 5.19 9.37 6.36
N GLY A 86 5.09 9.00 5.09
CA GLY A 86 4.97 7.61 4.66
C GLY A 86 6.10 6.73 5.18
N TRP A 87 5.77 5.71 5.98
CA TRP A 87 6.71 4.71 6.48
C TRP A 87 6.66 3.42 5.67
N LEU A 88 5.46 2.95 5.34
CA LEU A 88 5.24 1.76 4.52
C LEU A 88 3.96 1.93 3.71
N GLY A 89 4.02 1.66 2.41
CA GLY A 89 2.87 1.58 1.52
C GLY A 89 2.73 0.19 0.92
N VAL A 90 1.55 -0.39 1.07
CA VAL A 90 1.18 -1.68 0.45
C VAL A 90 0.20 -1.39 -0.67
N GLY A 91 0.66 -1.44 -1.90
CA GLY A 91 -0.18 -1.26 -3.09
C GLY A 91 -0.87 -2.56 -3.48
N ILE A 92 -2.19 -2.50 -3.59
CA ILE A 92 -3.02 -3.53 -4.23
C ILE A 92 -3.29 -3.00 -5.63
N ASP A 93 -2.49 -3.45 -6.58
CA ASP A 93 -2.25 -2.78 -7.85
C ASP A 93 -2.82 -3.58 -9.03
N GLU A 94 -3.95 -3.11 -9.53
CA GLU A 94 -4.62 -3.75 -10.67
C GLU A 94 -3.84 -3.53 -11.97
N TYR A 95 -3.39 -2.29 -12.20
CA TYR A 95 -2.69 -1.93 -13.43
C TYR A 95 -1.21 -2.31 -13.40
N GLY A 96 -0.56 -2.31 -12.24
CA GLY A 96 0.79 -2.80 -12.03
C GLY A 96 1.89 -1.74 -11.97
N ASN A 97 1.57 -0.46 -12.06
CA ASN A 97 2.56 0.62 -12.07
C ASN A 97 3.14 0.93 -10.68
N PHE A 98 2.50 0.51 -9.60
CA PHE A 98 3.01 0.76 -8.24
C PHE A 98 4.40 0.16 -8.02
N ALA A 99 4.71 -0.96 -8.66
CA ALA A 99 6.07 -1.51 -8.65
C ALA A 99 7.03 -0.73 -9.56
N ALA A 100 6.53 -0.13 -10.65
CA ALA A 100 7.35 0.42 -11.73
C ALA A 100 7.62 1.92 -11.59
N GLU A 101 6.81 2.67 -10.82
CA GLU A 101 6.96 4.12 -10.65
C GLU A 101 6.64 4.56 -9.22
N GLY A 102 6.96 5.77 -8.85
CA GLY A 102 6.59 6.36 -7.56
C GLY A 102 7.65 6.30 -6.48
N GLY A 103 8.88 5.92 -6.79
CA GLY A 103 9.98 5.89 -5.82
C GLY A 103 11.36 6.05 -6.43
N SER A 104 12.36 6.25 -5.57
CA SER A 104 13.78 6.38 -5.96
C SER A 104 14.38 5.05 -6.48
N TYR A 105 13.70 3.94 -6.29
CA TYR A 105 14.03 2.63 -6.84
C TYR A 105 12.76 1.91 -7.22
N ASN A 106 12.69 1.42 -8.45
CA ASN A 106 11.53 0.80 -9.04
C ASN A 106 11.89 -0.56 -9.67
N LYS A 107 10.88 -1.37 -9.94
CA LYS A 107 10.96 -2.64 -10.67
C LYS A 107 10.13 -2.57 -11.95
N THR A 108 10.01 -3.67 -12.64
CA THR A 108 9.09 -3.80 -13.77
C THR A 108 7.64 -3.79 -13.33
N ARG A 109 6.78 -3.31 -14.21
CA ARG A 109 5.33 -3.36 -14.05
C ARG A 109 4.83 -4.80 -13.95
N VAL A 110 3.95 -5.05 -12.96
CA VAL A 110 3.28 -6.35 -12.77
C VAL A 110 1.81 -6.11 -12.48
N GLN A 111 0.94 -6.43 -13.44
CA GLN A 111 -0.51 -6.28 -13.28
C GLN A 111 -1.07 -7.27 -12.26
N ASN A 112 -2.17 -6.86 -11.58
CA ASN A 112 -2.84 -7.68 -10.58
C ASN A 112 -1.85 -8.22 -9.53
N SER A 113 -1.09 -7.33 -8.92
CA SER A 113 -0.04 -7.67 -7.96
C SER A 113 -0.17 -6.88 -6.66
N VAL A 114 0.48 -7.37 -5.62
CA VAL A 114 0.71 -6.62 -4.39
C VAL A 114 2.19 -6.25 -4.34
N ALA A 115 2.48 -4.98 -4.07
CA ALA A 115 3.85 -4.52 -3.88
C ALA A 115 3.98 -3.64 -2.64
N ILE A 116 5.17 -3.64 -2.04
CA ILE A 116 5.50 -2.83 -0.86
C ILE A 116 6.53 -1.79 -1.26
N ARG A 117 6.25 -0.55 -0.86
CA ARG A 117 7.21 0.55 -0.89
C ARG A 117 7.55 0.99 0.52
N GLY A 118 8.81 1.30 0.72
CA GLY A 118 9.37 1.77 1.98
C GLY A 118 9.13 3.26 2.22
N SER A 119 9.75 3.77 3.27
CA SER A 119 9.63 5.15 3.72
C SER A 119 10.16 6.16 2.71
N GLY A 120 9.60 7.39 2.78
CA GLY A 120 10.03 8.47 1.94
C GLY A 120 9.58 9.85 2.42
N SER A 121 10.11 10.88 1.77
CA SER A 121 9.74 12.28 2.03
C SER A 121 9.85 13.10 0.75
N GLY A 122 8.85 13.91 0.45
CA GLY A 122 8.81 14.73 -0.75
C GLY A 122 8.94 13.87 -2.02
N THR A 123 9.97 14.10 -2.81
CA THR A 123 10.28 13.35 -4.02
C THR A 123 11.48 12.40 -3.86
N ASN A 124 11.70 11.89 -2.65
CA ASN A 124 12.81 10.99 -2.35
C ASN A 124 12.36 9.83 -1.46
N GLY A 125 12.99 8.66 -1.61
CA GLY A 125 12.62 7.44 -0.92
C GLY A 125 11.51 6.68 -1.64
N TYR A 126 10.51 6.18 -0.92
CA TYR A 126 9.41 5.36 -1.42
C TYR A 126 9.91 4.20 -2.31
N ARG A 127 11.06 3.63 -1.94
CA ARG A 127 11.71 2.58 -2.72
C ARG A 127 10.84 1.34 -2.78
N TYR A 128 10.78 0.69 -3.93
CA TYR A 128 10.24 -0.66 -4.00
C TYR A 128 11.06 -1.59 -3.08
N LEU A 129 10.38 -2.34 -2.23
CA LEU A 129 11.00 -3.32 -1.34
C LEU A 129 10.73 -4.74 -1.83
N PHE A 130 9.46 -5.12 -1.91
CA PHE A 130 9.01 -6.45 -2.31
C PHE A 130 7.73 -6.38 -3.13
N GLY A 131 7.42 -7.44 -3.85
CA GLY A 131 6.15 -7.60 -4.56
C GLY A 131 5.96 -9.01 -5.06
N THR A 132 4.73 -9.31 -5.45
CA THR A 132 4.31 -10.58 -6.01
C THR A 132 4.49 -10.61 -7.53
N SER A 133 4.41 -11.79 -8.11
CA SER A 133 3.97 -11.96 -9.50
C SER A 133 2.47 -11.63 -9.62
N THR A 134 1.93 -11.72 -10.84
CA THR A 134 0.48 -11.64 -11.07
C THR A 134 -0.25 -12.65 -10.19
N LEU A 135 -1.25 -12.17 -9.46
CA LEU A 135 -2.01 -12.97 -8.50
C LEU A 135 -3.09 -13.80 -9.19
N SER A 136 -3.39 -14.94 -8.62
CA SER A 136 -4.56 -15.76 -8.95
C SER A 136 -5.31 -16.13 -7.65
N PRO A 137 -6.63 -15.85 -7.52
CA PRO A 137 -7.43 -15.00 -8.41
C PRO A 137 -6.86 -13.59 -8.57
N THR A 138 -7.20 -12.92 -9.69
CA THR A 138 -6.80 -11.52 -9.94
C THR A 138 -7.41 -10.58 -8.90
N ILE A 139 -6.84 -9.38 -8.78
CA ILE A 139 -7.38 -8.32 -7.90
C ILE A 139 -8.70 -7.81 -8.47
N ASP A 140 -8.70 -7.48 -9.77
CA ASP A 140 -9.89 -7.08 -10.51
C ASP A 140 -10.84 -8.27 -10.71
N ASN A 141 -12.10 -8.12 -10.33
CA ASN A 141 -13.14 -9.11 -10.49
C ASN A 141 -14.08 -8.81 -11.70
N GLY A 142 -13.60 -8.07 -12.68
CA GLY A 142 -14.37 -7.70 -13.87
C GLY A 142 -15.58 -6.82 -13.54
N SER A 143 -16.77 -7.19 -14.00
CA SER A 143 -17.98 -6.37 -13.82
C SER A 143 -18.70 -6.60 -12.49
N SER A 144 -18.36 -7.64 -11.75
CA SER A 144 -19.12 -8.09 -10.58
C SER A 144 -18.36 -7.90 -9.28
N TYR A 145 -19.07 -7.54 -8.22
CA TYR A 145 -18.51 -7.55 -6.86
C TYR A 145 -18.05 -8.97 -6.51
N PRO A 146 -16.78 -9.16 -6.04
CA PRO A 146 -16.28 -10.47 -5.66
C PRO A 146 -17.04 -11.02 -4.44
N ASN A 147 -17.33 -12.32 -4.45
CA ASN A 147 -17.98 -13.01 -3.34
C ASN A 147 -17.30 -14.35 -3.07
N PRO A 148 -16.53 -14.47 -1.98
CA PRO A 148 -16.24 -13.42 -0.99
C PRO A 148 -15.37 -12.29 -1.55
N PRO A 149 -15.33 -11.11 -0.90
CA PRO A 149 -14.32 -10.10 -1.18
C PRO A 149 -12.94 -10.65 -0.82
N HIS A 150 -11.88 -10.08 -1.40
CA HIS A 150 -10.54 -10.46 -1.03
C HIS A 150 -10.18 -9.86 0.34
N HIS A 151 -9.83 -10.70 1.28
CA HIS A 151 -9.46 -10.28 2.63
C HIS A 151 -7.93 -10.22 2.75
N TYR A 152 -7.40 -9.05 3.07
CA TYR A 152 -5.96 -8.83 3.22
C TYR A 152 -5.59 -8.69 4.68
N ARG A 153 -4.40 -9.19 5.02
CA ARG A 153 -3.79 -9.03 6.34
C ARG A 153 -2.35 -8.58 6.20
N LEU A 154 -2.04 -7.44 6.83
CA LEU A 154 -0.69 -6.98 7.09
C LEU A 154 -0.37 -7.26 8.56
N THR A 155 0.72 -7.95 8.83
CA THR A 155 1.28 -8.08 10.19
C THR A 155 2.61 -7.34 10.27
N VAL A 156 2.79 -6.52 11.29
CA VAL A 156 4.05 -5.87 11.62
C VAL A 156 4.45 -6.21 13.04
N ASP A 157 5.64 -6.79 13.20
CA ASP A 157 6.20 -7.15 14.51
C ASP A 157 7.54 -6.43 14.73
N SER A 158 7.54 -5.47 15.64
CA SER A 158 8.71 -4.68 16.02
C SER A 158 9.13 -4.89 17.48
N ARG A 159 8.67 -5.96 18.12
CA ARG A 159 8.99 -6.27 19.52
C ARG A 159 10.47 -6.56 19.75
N LEU A 160 11.18 -7.02 18.74
CA LEU A 160 12.65 -7.17 18.81
C LEU A 160 13.30 -5.85 18.39
N SER A 161 14.19 -5.35 19.25
CA SER A 161 14.94 -4.13 18.99
C SER A 161 15.70 -4.20 17.65
N GLY A 162 15.65 -3.13 16.87
CA GLY A 162 16.30 -3.06 15.55
C GLY A 162 15.61 -3.89 14.46
N GLN A 163 14.36 -4.32 14.68
CA GLN A 163 13.59 -5.08 13.70
C GLN A 163 12.17 -4.51 13.56
N ALA A 164 11.65 -4.61 12.34
CA ALA A 164 10.24 -4.46 12.02
C ALA A 164 9.89 -5.52 10.96
N GLN A 165 9.46 -6.67 11.43
CA GLN A 165 9.10 -7.81 10.58
C GLN A 165 7.74 -7.56 9.94
N VAL A 166 7.68 -7.60 8.62
CA VAL A 166 6.45 -7.35 7.83
C VAL A 166 6.07 -8.62 7.09
N LEU A 167 4.79 -8.98 7.16
CA LEU A 167 4.18 -10.11 6.46
C LEU A 167 2.89 -9.66 5.80
N ILE A 168 2.66 -10.05 4.54
CA ILE A 168 1.41 -9.80 3.81
C ILE A 168 0.77 -11.12 3.43
N GLU A 169 -0.52 -11.23 3.73
CA GLU A 169 -1.34 -12.39 3.40
C GLU A 169 -2.65 -11.97 2.75
N ARG A 170 -3.26 -12.89 2.01
CA ARG A 170 -4.58 -12.72 1.39
C ARG A 170 -5.40 -13.98 1.53
N ASP A 171 -6.69 -13.81 1.84
CA ASP A 171 -7.70 -14.86 1.75
C ASP A 171 -8.72 -14.49 0.66
N THR A 172 -9.02 -15.44 -0.22
CA THR A 172 -10.03 -15.33 -1.28
C THR A 172 -11.17 -16.32 -1.09
N GLY A 173 -11.36 -16.80 0.17
CA GLY A 173 -12.41 -17.73 0.56
C GLY A 173 -11.93 -19.16 0.88
N ALA A 174 -10.63 -19.43 0.75
CA ALA A 174 -10.03 -20.74 1.03
C ALA A 174 -9.02 -20.72 2.19
N GLY A 175 -8.96 -19.60 2.93
CA GLY A 175 -7.99 -19.34 3.98
C GLY A 175 -6.82 -18.47 3.51
N TYR A 176 -6.02 -18.03 4.48
CA TYR A 176 -4.90 -17.13 4.19
C TYR A 176 -3.77 -17.82 3.43
N VAL A 177 -3.31 -17.13 2.40
CA VAL A 177 -2.11 -17.48 1.63
C VAL A 177 -1.11 -16.33 1.77
N THR A 178 0.14 -16.67 2.08
CA THR A 178 1.23 -15.69 2.13
C THR A 178 1.51 -15.15 0.74
N LEU A 179 1.35 -13.82 0.57
CA LEU A 179 1.70 -13.10 -0.64
C LEU A 179 3.16 -12.64 -0.61
N ILE A 180 3.56 -12.00 0.46
CA ILE A 180 4.93 -11.56 0.68
C ILE A 180 5.41 -12.16 2.00
N PRO A 181 6.42 -13.07 1.95
CA PRO A 181 6.98 -13.69 3.14
C PRO A 181 7.55 -12.66 4.12
N GLN A 182 7.59 -13.04 5.37
CA GLN A 182 8.12 -12.20 6.43
C GLN A 182 9.53 -11.70 6.12
N PHE A 183 9.73 -10.38 6.23
CA PHE A 183 11.03 -9.73 6.07
C PHE A 183 11.19 -8.58 7.07
N ASN A 184 12.44 -8.25 7.40
CA ASN A 184 12.74 -7.07 8.23
C ASN A 184 12.72 -5.80 7.37
N ALA A 185 11.72 -4.95 7.54
CA ALA A 185 11.56 -3.72 6.76
C ALA A 185 12.71 -2.75 7.03
N ILE A 186 13.04 -2.46 8.29
CA ILE A 186 14.11 -1.51 8.65
C ILE A 186 15.52 -1.98 8.27
N GLY A 187 15.68 -3.25 7.91
CA GLY A 187 16.89 -3.78 7.30
C GLY A 187 17.05 -3.47 5.82
N GLN A 188 16.03 -2.90 5.18
CA GLN A 188 16.06 -2.60 3.74
C GLN A 188 16.74 -1.26 3.47
N THR A 189 17.42 -1.16 2.34
CA THR A 189 18.15 0.05 1.95
C THR A 189 17.24 1.27 1.89
N GLY A 190 17.57 2.30 2.67
CA GLY A 190 16.84 3.58 2.70
C GLY A 190 15.53 3.55 3.48
N GLN A 191 15.25 2.48 4.22
CA GLN A 191 14.07 2.40 5.08
C GLN A 191 14.34 3.09 6.42
N ALA A 192 13.42 3.95 6.84
CA ALA A 192 13.46 4.58 8.15
C ALA A 192 13.13 3.59 9.27
N GLN A 193 13.57 3.89 10.49
CA GLN A 193 13.11 3.20 11.69
C GLN A 193 11.58 3.29 11.80
N ILE A 194 10.98 2.32 12.47
CA ILE A 194 9.54 2.34 12.71
C ILE A 194 9.21 3.50 13.67
N PRO A 195 8.25 4.39 13.36
CA PRO A 195 7.81 5.44 14.27
C PRO A 195 7.17 4.88 15.54
N ASP A 196 7.21 5.65 16.64
CA ASP A 196 6.56 5.27 17.89
C ASP A 196 5.07 5.02 17.70
N ASN A 197 4.41 5.91 16.94
CA ASN A 197 3.00 5.79 16.59
C ASN A 197 2.79 5.97 15.09
N LEU A 198 1.78 5.29 14.57
CA LEU A 198 1.41 5.36 13.16
C LEU A 198 -0.04 5.81 13.00
N TYR A 199 -0.32 6.44 11.85
CA TYR A 199 -1.65 6.49 11.24
C TYR A 199 -1.80 5.41 10.19
N LEU A 200 -3.04 4.94 10.03
CA LEU A 200 -3.48 4.09 8.93
C LEU A 200 -4.29 4.92 7.94
N SER A 201 -3.90 4.86 6.67
CA SER A 201 -4.64 5.50 5.57
C SER A 201 -4.88 4.53 4.42
N PHE A 202 -5.90 4.83 3.61
CA PHE A 202 -6.13 4.23 2.30
C PHE A 202 -6.18 5.35 1.25
N THR A 203 -5.55 5.13 0.10
CA THR A 203 -5.47 6.11 -0.99
C THR A 203 -5.82 5.46 -2.32
#